data_57a8244af7f768f41f6cc1e622270cea
#
_entry.id   57a8244af7f768f41f6cc1e622270cea
#
_cell.length_a   1.000
_cell.length_b   1.000
_cell.length_c   1.000
_cell.angle_alpha   90.00
_cell.angle_beta   90.00
_cell.angle_gamma   90.00
#
_symmetry.space_group_name_H-M   'P 1'
#
loop_
_entity.id
_entity.type
_entity.pdbx_description
1 polymer ?
#
loop_
_entity_poly.entity_id
_entity_poly.type
_entity_poly.pdbx_seq_one_letter_code
_entity_poly.pdbx_strand_id
1 'polypeptide(L)'
;MDRRQFLSGLAVAGLTTACATSSKKSSGGAPSTAAQPVETAVPTTPSTPLPDGIFSLGVASGDPTDSAVVLWTRLASAATSPDGGPPTGDVQVAFDVARDEAFKDLVASDIAVARPDLGHSIHVDVTNLDPDSWYYYRFRVDGQTSPVGRTRTFPAPTAKADHFRFIFASCQDYQWGTYVLWKHAAAEKPDAVVFLGDYIYELSLGDLSPAQDGSRVWASPPPTDLATYRARYAQTKSDPHLQAAHAAAPWIITFDDHEVANNYAGDVGQGDVDQPRSRDRRLAAYQAFYEHQPIRVTPEPDSFESLELQRSLHFGTLADLAVIETRQYADAPACRTDASLISDEGPSCAALEDPKRTNLGAAQESWLADTIAASKGTWFVLCNPVMFASINTGTAEAPTYTRDVWDGYPAARQRVIDAITTAKVPNPVVVTGDWHASFVNDVAASAGGPTVMPEFVGSSISTVIFGTDYRAANPHIRYFLGEHCYASVTVTPESFTCAYVYVENIWDENAPISHTDTWSVTAGSHEATQD
;
A
#
# COMPACT_ATOMS: atom_id res chain seq x y z
N MET A 1 -25.28 7.10 35.54
CA MET A 1 -24.21 6.78 36.50
C MET A 1 -22.93 7.37 35.96
N ASP A 2 -22.30 8.17 36.74
CA ASP A 2 -21.31 9.17 36.35
C ASP A 2 -19.91 8.57 36.10
N ARG A 3 -19.22 9.01 35.07
CA ARG A 3 -17.95 8.53 34.50
C ARG A 3 -16.70 8.93 35.31
N ARG A 4 -16.83 9.20 36.62
CA ARG A 4 -15.75 9.81 37.46
C ARG A 4 -15.31 8.99 38.68
N GLN A 5 -15.52 7.70 38.74
CA GLN A 5 -15.05 6.91 39.90
C GLN A 5 -14.42 5.59 39.50
N PHE A 6 -13.24 5.63 38.89
CA PHE A 6 -12.32 4.46 38.91
C PHE A 6 -10.86 4.89 38.64
N LEU A 7 -10.32 5.73 39.50
CA LEU A 7 -8.88 5.97 39.57
C LEU A 7 -8.53 6.32 41.03
N SER A 8 -8.27 5.32 41.85
CA SER A 8 -7.41 5.46 43.04
C SER A 8 -7.14 4.08 43.65
N GLY A 9 -5.90 3.70 43.68
CA GLY A 9 -5.37 2.72 44.59
C GLY A 9 -4.45 1.69 43.99
N LEU A 10 -3.15 1.98 43.90
CA LEU A 10 -2.11 1.07 44.42
C LEU A 10 -0.80 1.83 44.56
N ALA A 11 -0.35 1.89 45.81
CA ALA A 11 0.82 2.61 46.27
C ALA A 11 2.09 1.78 46.13
N VAL A 12 3.12 2.45 45.73
CA VAL A 12 4.56 2.40 46.06
C VAL A 12 5.01 1.36 47.08
N ALA A 13 6.00 0.56 46.70
CA ALA A 13 7.04 0.05 47.58
C ALA A 13 8.40 0.17 46.89
N GLY A 14 9.17 1.14 47.31
CA GLY A 14 10.56 1.31 46.91
C GLY A 14 11.48 0.39 47.68
N LEU A 15 12.56 -0.06 47.03
CA LEU A 15 13.76 -0.61 47.69
C LEU A 15 14.98 -0.02 46.98
N THR A 16 15.64 0.84 47.72
CA THR A 16 16.98 1.34 47.48
C THR A 16 18.04 0.30 47.85
N THR A 17 19.01 0.04 46.99
CA THR A 17 20.30 -0.46 47.47
C THR A 17 21.44 0.16 46.67
N ALA A 18 22.44 0.57 47.40
CA ALA A 18 23.49 1.50 47.08
C ALA A 18 24.65 0.94 46.27
N CYS A 19 25.42 1.87 45.73
CA CYS A 19 26.67 1.80 45.01
C CYS A 19 27.77 0.94 45.65
N ALA A 20 28.57 0.30 44.80
CA ALA A 20 30.01 0.16 45.04
C ALA A 20 30.79 0.24 43.72
N THR A 21 31.59 1.26 43.60
CA THR A 21 32.59 1.49 42.55
C THR A 21 33.78 0.59 42.74
N SER A 22 34.25 -0.08 41.70
CA SER A 22 35.67 -0.46 41.58
C SER A 22 36.11 -0.46 40.11
N SER A 23 36.96 0.49 39.81
CA SER A 23 37.70 0.59 38.55
C SER A 23 38.78 -0.50 38.45
N LYS A 24 38.76 -1.28 37.37
CA LYS A 24 39.97 -1.95 36.86
C LYS A 24 40.00 -1.80 35.34
N LYS A 25 40.98 -1.06 34.84
CA LYS A 25 41.43 -1.11 33.45
C LYS A 25 42.07 -2.49 33.23
N SER A 26 41.59 -3.21 32.22
CA SER A 26 42.38 -4.24 31.56
C SER A 26 42.19 -4.12 30.06
N SER A 27 43.25 -3.81 29.37
CA SER A 27 43.41 -3.92 27.94
C SER A 27 43.43 -5.42 27.58
N GLY A 28 42.41 -5.84 26.82
CA GLY A 28 42.34 -7.16 26.23
C GLY A 28 41.53 -7.10 24.96
N GLY A 29 42.15 -7.39 23.80
CA GLY A 29 41.48 -7.48 22.51
C GLY A 29 40.33 -8.47 22.59
N ALA A 30 39.14 -8.04 22.13
CA ALA A 30 38.02 -8.92 21.99
C ALA A 30 38.30 -9.97 20.90
N PRO A 31 38.09 -11.26 21.14
CA PRO A 31 38.05 -12.23 20.07
C PRO A 31 36.79 -11.95 19.23
N SER A 32 36.98 -11.86 17.94
CA SER A 32 35.88 -11.94 16.97
C SER A 32 35.15 -13.26 17.19
N THR A 33 34.02 -13.23 17.87
CA THR A 33 33.11 -14.38 17.93
C THR A 33 32.52 -14.52 16.53
N ALA A 34 32.96 -15.52 15.80
CA ALA A 34 32.27 -15.96 14.59
C ALA A 34 30.81 -16.22 14.97
N ALA A 35 29.90 -15.59 14.22
CA ALA A 35 28.48 -15.80 14.42
C ALA A 35 28.18 -17.32 14.35
N GLN A 36 27.42 -17.82 15.32
CA GLN A 36 26.97 -19.21 15.28
C GLN A 36 26.08 -19.42 14.07
N PRO A 37 26.16 -20.56 13.37
CA PRO A 37 25.25 -20.88 12.30
C PRO A 37 23.80 -20.84 12.80
N VAL A 38 22.91 -20.21 12.03
CA VAL A 38 21.47 -20.22 12.30
C VAL A 38 20.95 -21.64 12.01
N GLU A 39 20.37 -22.28 13.01
CA GLU A 39 19.76 -23.60 12.85
C GLU A 39 18.36 -23.45 12.23
N THR A 40 17.99 -24.41 11.37
CA THR A 40 16.68 -24.43 10.74
C THR A 40 15.59 -24.83 11.74
N ALA A 41 14.61 -23.98 11.95
CA ALA A 41 13.46 -24.27 12.81
C ALA A 41 12.60 -25.42 12.24
N VAL A 42 12.06 -26.27 13.10
CA VAL A 42 11.23 -27.42 12.72
C VAL A 42 9.86 -27.27 13.37
N PRO A 43 8.79 -26.99 12.59
CA PRO A 43 7.44 -26.90 13.13
C PRO A 43 6.93 -28.27 13.58
N THR A 44 6.00 -28.29 14.53
CA THR A 44 5.29 -29.50 14.88
C THR A 44 4.40 -29.96 13.74
N THR A 45 4.36 -31.29 13.49
CA THR A 45 3.44 -31.85 12.50
C THR A 45 1.98 -31.63 12.94
N PRO A 46 1.12 -31.09 12.09
CA PRO A 46 -0.31 -30.96 12.40
C PRO A 46 -0.95 -32.30 12.72
N SER A 47 -1.93 -32.30 13.63
CA SER A 47 -2.66 -33.53 13.99
C SER A 47 -3.47 -34.14 12.84
N THR A 48 -3.84 -33.30 11.87
CA THR A 48 -4.46 -33.70 10.60
C THR A 48 -3.54 -33.26 9.48
N PRO A 49 -3.16 -34.14 8.54
CA PRO A 49 -2.33 -33.75 7.39
C PRO A 49 -2.96 -32.58 6.62
N LEU A 50 -2.12 -31.65 6.19
CA LEU A 50 -2.58 -30.52 5.39
C LEU A 50 -2.77 -30.95 3.94
N PRO A 51 -3.76 -30.36 3.23
CA PRO A 51 -3.91 -30.62 1.80
C PRO A 51 -2.67 -30.18 1.01
N ASP A 52 -2.41 -30.86 -0.12
CA ASP A 52 -1.35 -30.45 -1.03
C ASP A 52 -1.61 -29.03 -1.58
N GLY A 53 -0.52 -28.29 -1.83
CA GLY A 53 -0.61 -26.94 -2.37
C GLY A 53 -1.11 -25.91 -1.36
N ILE A 54 -0.85 -26.11 -0.07
CA ILE A 54 -1.31 -25.24 1.03
C ILE A 54 -0.84 -23.78 0.91
N PHE A 55 0.18 -23.50 0.12
CA PHE A 55 0.68 -22.15 -0.18
C PHE A 55 0.15 -21.61 -1.51
N SER A 56 -1.09 -21.94 -1.90
CA SER A 56 -1.69 -21.58 -3.20
C SER A 56 -1.77 -20.07 -3.48
N LEU A 57 -1.70 -19.24 -2.45
CA LEU A 57 -1.72 -17.77 -2.58
C LEU A 57 -0.31 -17.15 -2.64
N GLY A 58 0.73 -18.00 -2.70
CA GLY A 58 2.11 -17.55 -2.79
C GLY A 58 2.66 -16.94 -1.50
N VAL A 59 3.67 -16.10 -1.66
CA VAL A 59 4.36 -15.39 -0.59
C VAL A 59 4.49 -13.91 -0.94
N ALA A 60 4.60 -13.07 0.09
CA ALA A 60 4.84 -11.64 -0.09
C ALA A 60 5.74 -11.11 1.04
N SER A 61 6.36 -9.97 0.81
CA SER A 61 7.04 -9.20 1.86
C SER A 61 6.68 -7.73 1.75
N GLY A 62 6.82 -6.98 2.85
CA GLY A 62 6.49 -5.56 2.81
C GLY A 62 7.06 -4.74 3.95
N ASP A 63 6.76 -3.46 3.90
CA ASP A 63 7.15 -2.44 4.89
C ASP A 63 8.63 -2.55 5.33
N PRO A 64 9.58 -2.51 4.39
CA PRO A 64 10.99 -2.62 4.70
C PRO A 64 11.48 -1.41 5.49
N THR A 65 12.29 -1.69 6.52
CA THR A 65 13.10 -0.68 7.21
C THR A 65 14.58 -0.96 6.93
N ASP A 66 15.48 -0.23 7.56
CA ASP A 66 16.91 -0.48 7.48
C ASP A 66 17.35 -1.78 8.18
N SER A 67 16.49 -2.40 8.97
CA SER A 67 16.85 -3.57 9.78
C SER A 67 15.75 -4.61 9.90
N ALA A 68 14.62 -4.43 9.21
CA ALA A 68 13.48 -5.33 9.32
C ALA A 68 12.63 -5.36 8.05
N VAL A 69 11.89 -6.45 7.88
CA VAL A 69 10.89 -6.62 6.80
C VAL A 69 9.77 -7.55 7.27
N VAL A 70 8.53 -7.25 6.89
CA VAL A 70 7.41 -8.14 7.12
C VAL A 70 7.38 -9.22 6.04
N LEU A 71 7.31 -10.49 6.45
CA LEU A 71 7.07 -11.62 5.56
C LEU A 71 5.64 -12.10 5.71
N TRP A 72 5.02 -12.46 4.61
CA TRP A 72 3.62 -12.89 4.56
C TRP A 72 3.43 -14.17 3.75
N THR A 73 2.54 -15.02 4.23
CA THR A 73 1.87 -16.07 3.48
C THR A 73 0.52 -16.36 4.12
N ARG A 74 -0.32 -17.14 3.44
CA ARG A 74 -1.58 -17.64 3.99
C ARG A 74 -1.73 -19.12 3.64
N LEU A 75 -2.12 -19.93 4.62
CA LEU A 75 -2.42 -21.34 4.38
C LEU A 75 -3.80 -21.45 3.73
N ALA A 76 -3.81 -21.75 2.44
CA ALA A 76 -5.02 -21.94 1.64
C ALA A 76 -4.73 -22.96 0.52
N SER A 77 -5.51 -24.04 0.45
CA SER A 77 -5.33 -25.07 -0.58
C SER A 77 -6.13 -24.81 -1.85
N ALA A 78 -7.12 -23.89 -1.80
CA ALA A 78 -7.95 -23.52 -2.94
C ALA A 78 -8.28 -22.04 -2.90
N ALA A 79 -7.87 -21.30 -3.91
CA ALA A 79 -8.07 -19.86 -4.02
C ALA A 79 -9.55 -19.44 -4.13
N THR A 80 -10.41 -20.33 -4.59
CA THR A 80 -11.86 -20.05 -4.78
C THR A 80 -12.72 -20.39 -3.56
N SER A 81 -12.17 -21.05 -2.55
CA SER A 81 -12.89 -21.28 -1.30
C SER A 81 -12.84 -20.02 -0.43
N PRO A 82 -13.97 -19.53 0.11
CA PRO A 82 -13.99 -18.39 1.00
C PRO A 82 -13.03 -18.50 2.19
N ASP A 83 -12.86 -19.73 2.67
CA ASP A 83 -11.97 -20.05 3.80
C ASP A 83 -10.61 -20.61 3.34
N GLY A 84 -10.35 -20.65 2.02
CA GLY A 84 -9.12 -21.24 1.47
C GLY A 84 -9.02 -22.75 1.61
N GLY A 85 -10.10 -23.43 2.03
CA GLY A 85 -10.07 -24.84 2.43
C GLY A 85 -9.15 -25.06 3.63
N PRO A 86 -9.39 -24.42 4.78
CA PRO A 86 -8.39 -24.22 5.81
C PRO A 86 -8.09 -25.48 6.59
N PRO A 87 -6.90 -25.55 7.22
CA PRO A 87 -6.70 -26.41 8.37
C PRO A 87 -7.67 -26.00 9.49
N THR A 88 -8.01 -26.94 10.37
CA THR A 88 -8.76 -26.65 11.60
C THR A 88 -7.79 -26.43 12.75
N GLY A 89 -7.90 -25.29 13.44
CA GLY A 89 -7.05 -24.95 14.58
C GLY A 89 -5.74 -24.25 14.18
N ASP A 90 -4.93 -23.96 15.18
CA ASP A 90 -3.63 -23.32 15.02
C ASP A 90 -2.63 -24.24 14.31
N VAL A 91 -1.87 -23.71 13.38
CA VAL A 91 -0.84 -24.44 12.64
C VAL A 91 0.52 -23.74 12.79
N GLN A 92 1.53 -24.49 13.25
CA GLN A 92 2.90 -24.01 13.28
C GLN A 92 3.50 -24.06 11.88
N VAL A 93 4.06 -22.94 11.44
CA VAL A 93 4.72 -22.80 10.14
C VAL A 93 6.11 -22.25 10.36
N ALA A 94 7.13 -22.97 9.91
CA ALA A 94 8.48 -22.45 9.93
C ALA A 94 8.69 -21.46 8.79
N PHE A 95 9.49 -20.42 9.05
CA PHE A 95 10.02 -19.54 8.01
C PHE A 95 11.54 -19.55 8.04
N ASP A 96 12.16 -19.40 6.89
CA ASP A 96 13.58 -19.26 6.71
C ASP A 96 13.88 -17.98 5.94
N VAL A 97 14.94 -17.26 6.34
CA VAL A 97 15.50 -16.11 5.62
C VAL A 97 16.99 -16.35 5.39
N ALA A 98 17.46 -16.14 4.16
CA ALA A 98 18.84 -16.41 3.77
C ALA A 98 19.39 -15.29 2.85
N ARG A 99 20.72 -15.18 2.78
CA ARG A 99 21.39 -14.31 1.81
C ARG A 99 21.46 -14.90 0.41
N ASP A 100 21.22 -16.20 0.27
CA ASP A 100 21.24 -16.91 -1.00
C ASP A 100 19.95 -17.70 -1.24
N GLU A 101 19.55 -17.83 -2.51
CA GLU A 101 18.33 -18.52 -2.92
C GLU A 101 18.31 -20.03 -2.59
N ALA A 102 19.49 -20.62 -2.40
CA ALA A 102 19.63 -22.03 -2.03
C ALA A 102 19.53 -22.27 -0.51
N PHE A 103 19.35 -21.21 0.29
CA PHE A 103 19.23 -21.24 1.74
C PHE A 103 20.44 -21.90 2.46
N LYS A 104 21.63 -21.67 1.97
CA LYS A 104 22.88 -22.14 2.59
C LYS A 104 23.41 -21.16 3.63
N ASP A 105 23.16 -19.87 3.45
CA ASP A 105 23.55 -18.79 4.37
C ASP A 105 22.29 -18.23 5.05
N LEU A 106 21.76 -19.00 6.02
CA LEU A 106 20.60 -18.59 6.81
C LEU A 106 20.94 -17.42 7.73
N VAL A 107 20.10 -16.41 7.75
CA VAL A 107 20.16 -15.25 8.66
C VAL A 107 19.07 -15.28 9.73
N ALA A 108 17.94 -15.91 9.44
CA ALA A 108 16.86 -16.14 10.39
C ALA A 108 16.12 -17.45 10.06
N SER A 109 15.67 -18.16 11.09
CA SER A 109 14.74 -19.27 10.98
C SER A 109 13.99 -19.41 12.29
N ASP A 110 12.65 -19.40 12.25
CA ASP A 110 11.80 -19.51 13.44
C ASP A 110 10.42 -20.03 13.05
N ILE A 111 9.50 -20.10 14.00
CA ILE A 111 8.16 -20.62 13.85
C ILE A 111 7.15 -19.51 14.09
N ALA A 112 6.23 -19.35 13.12
CA ALA A 112 5.04 -18.55 13.25
C ALA A 112 3.81 -19.44 13.42
N VAL A 113 2.71 -18.88 13.93
CA VAL A 113 1.45 -19.60 14.11
C VAL A 113 0.38 -19.03 13.18
N ALA A 114 -0.09 -19.85 12.26
CA ALA A 114 -1.24 -19.54 11.43
C ALA A 114 -2.53 -19.85 12.18
N ARG A 115 -3.34 -18.82 12.47
CA ARG A 115 -4.53 -18.88 13.33
C ARG A 115 -5.83 -18.83 12.53
N PRO A 116 -6.87 -19.61 12.90
CA PRO A 116 -8.16 -19.61 12.19
C PRO A 116 -8.87 -18.26 12.19
N ASP A 117 -8.80 -17.52 13.32
CA ASP A 117 -9.44 -16.20 13.48
C ASP A 117 -8.85 -15.13 12.53
N LEU A 118 -7.61 -15.31 12.08
CA LEU A 118 -6.94 -14.50 11.07
C LEU A 118 -6.87 -15.19 9.70
N GLY A 119 -7.81 -16.09 9.38
CA GLY A 119 -7.88 -16.78 8.11
C GLY A 119 -6.63 -17.61 7.78
N HIS A 120 -5.87 -18.04 8.80
CA HIS A 120 -4.56 -18.71 8.67
C HIS A 120 -3.51 -17.90 7.90
N SER A 121 -3.62 -16.56 7.91
CA SER A 121 -2.55 -15.68 7.44
C SER A 121 -1.39 -15.62 8.46
N ILE A 122 -0.21 -15.35 7.96
CA ILE A 122 1.03 -15.22 8.72
C ILE A 122 1.65 -13.87 8.39
N HIS A 123 1.97 -13.12 9.43
CA HIS A 123 2.79 -11.91 9.35
C HIS A 123 3.96 -12.10 10.29
N VAL A 124 5.18 -12.11 9.75
CA VAL A 124 6.41 -12.19 10.54
C VAL A 124 7.22 -10.94 10.33
N ASP A 125 7.39 -10.14 11.36
CA ASP A 125 8.32 -9.03 11.34
C ASP A 125 9.74 -9.54 11.66
N VAL A 126 10.50 -9.80 10.60
CA VAL A 126 11.90 -10.27 10.72
C VAL A 126 12.78 -9.06 10.98
N THR A 127 13.39 -9.03 12.15
CA THR A 127 14.23 -7.91 12.63
C THR A 127 15.71 -8.30 12.70
N ASN A 128 16.58 -7.31 12.99
CA ASN A 128 18.03 -7.48 13.10
C ASN A 128 18.70 -7.94 11.79
N LEU A 129 18.13 -7.57 10.67
CA LEU A 129 18.73 -7.74 9.36
C LEU A 129 19.78 -6.64 9.10
N ASP A 130 20.77 -6.94 8.25
CA ASP A 130 21.73 -5.93 7.81
C ASP A 130 21.03 -4.89 6.92
N PRO A 131 21.37 -3.60 7.02
CA PRO A 131 20.80 -2.58 6.15
C PRO A 131 21.28 -2.73 4.70
N ASP A 132 20.49 -2.17 3.76
CA ASP A 132 20.80 -2.16 2.32
C ASP A 132 21.12 -3.54 1.75
N SER A 133 20.40 -4.57 2.20
CA SER A 133 20.72 -5.96 1.92
C SER A 133 19.55 -6.73 1.33
N TRP A 134 19.85 -7.58 0.34
CA TRP A 134 18.88 -8.46 -0.27
C TRP A 134 18.85 -9.82 0.42
N TYR A 135 17.64 -10.38 0.55
CA TYR A 135 17.39 -11.67 1.18
C TYR A 135 16.41 -12.48 0.34
N TYR A 136 16.43 -13.81 0.56
CA TYR A 136 15.46 -14.78 0.09
C TYR A 136 14.74 -15.36 1.28
N TYR A 137 13.44 -15.66 1.12
CA TYR A 137 12.64 -16.22 2.20
C TYR A 137 11.67 -17.27 1.69
N ARG A 138 11.28 -18.18 2.57
CA ARG A 138 10.30 -19.24 2.31
C ARG A 138 9.60 -19.63 3.59
N PHE A 139 8.46 -20.32 3.43
CA PHE A 139 7.73 -20.93 4.53
C PHE A 139 7.68 -22.45 4.35
N ARG A 140 7.58 -23.19 5.48
CA ARG A 140 7.55 -24.65 5.47
C ARG A 140 6.58 -25.17 6.51
N VAL A 141 5.74 -26.14 6.13
CA VAL A 141 4.76 -26.81 7.00
C VAL A 141 4.44 -28.20 6.46
N ASP A 142 4.32 -29.19 7.31
CA ASP A 142 3.88 -30.56 6.96
C ASP A 142 4.59 -31.14 5.72
N GLY A 143 5.90 -30.96 5.62
CA GLY A 143 6.71 -31.42 4.49
C GLY A 143 6.58 -30.60 3.20
N GLN A 144 5.66 -29.63 3.15
CA GLN A 144 5.49 -28.72 2.02
C GLN A 144 6.34 -27.46 2.20
N THR A 145 6.78 -26.88 1.09
CA THR A 145 7.56 -25.62 1.05
C THR A 145 6.87 -24.65 0.08
N SER A 146 6.77 -23.40 0.50
CA SER A 146 6.23 -22.32 -0.34
C SER A 146 7.15 -22.01 -1.53
N PRO A 147 6.68 -21.23 -2.52
CA PRO A 147 7.58 -20.51 -3.41
C PRO A 147 8.62 -19.71 -2.64
N VAL A 148 9.76 -19.42 -3.28
CA VAL A 148 10.79 -18.55 -2.72
C VAL A 148 10.46 -17.10 -3.06
N GLY A 149 10.41 -16.25 -2.04
CA GLY A 149 10.33 -14.81 -2.23
C GLY A 149 11.70 -14.14 -2.09
N ARG A 150 11.86 -12.99 -2.71
CA ARG A 150 13.01 -12.10 -2.62
C ARG A 150 12.59 -10.81 -1.95
N THR A 151 13.36 -10.31 -1.00
CA THR A 151 13.06 -9.10 -0.26
C THR A 151 14.34 -8.34 0.08
N ARG A 152 14.21 -7.12 0.57
CA ARG A 152 15.37 -6.35 1.04
C ARG A 152 15.04 -5.47 2.23
N THR A 153 16.09 -5.09 2.97
CA THR A 153 16.09 -3.94 3.86
C THR A 153 16.48 -2.68 3.10
N PHE A 154 16.03 -1.52 3.57
CA PHE A 154 16.44 -0.23 3.04
C PHE A 154 17.81 0.19 3.60
N PRO A 155 18.52 1.14 2.97
CA PRO A 155 19.71 1.74 3.54
C PRO A 155 19.40 2.41 4.88
N ALA A 156 20.37 2.40 5.81
CA ALA A 156 20.22 3.11 7.08
C ALA A 156 19.87 4.60 6.86
N PRO A 157 19.07 5.26 7.72
CA PRO A 157 18.57 6.62 7.50
C PRO A 157 19.65 7.68 7.27
N THR A 158 20.88 7.42 7.68
CA THR A 158 22.05 8.30 7.49
C THR A 158 22.96 7.87 6.33
N ALA A 159 22.68 6.74 5.70
CA ALA A 159 23.48 6.23 4.59
C ALA A 159 23.12 6.96 3.30
N LYS A 160 24.13 7.23 2.49
CA LYS A 160 23.92 7.72 1.12
C LYS A 160 23.51 6.56 0.23
N ALA A 161 22.54 6.80 -0.63
CA ALA A 161 22.17 5.89 -1.70
C ALA A 161 22.29 6.62 -3.05
N ASP A 162 22.82 5.92 -4.04
CA ASP A 162 23.03 6.49 -5.38
C ASP A 162 21.75 6.46 -6.21
N HIS A 163 20.89 5.48 -5.94
CA HIS A 163 19.58 5.34 -6.61
C HIS A 163 18.60 4.56 -5.74
N PHE A 164 17.32 4.81 -5.97
CA PHE A 164 16.18 4.04 -5.46
C PHE A 164 15.24 3.78 -6.64
N ARG A 165 14.96 2.51 -6.93
CA ARG A 165 14.04 2.10 -7.99
C ARG A 165 12.80 1.48 -7.39
N PHE A 166 11.67 2.09 -7.60
CA PHE A 166 10.41 1.52 -7.17
C PHE A 166 9.35 1.57 -8.28
N ILE A 167 8.39 0.68 -8.20
CA ILE A 167 7.22 0.71 -9.05
C ILE A 167 6.06 1.23 -8.22
N PHE A 168 5.23 2.13 -8.77
CA PHE A 168 3.94 2.37 -8.18
C PHE A 168 2.82 1.97 -9.15
N ALA A 169 1.70 1.50 -8.57
CA ALA A 169 0.54 1.03 -9.29
C ALA A 169 -0.70 1.04 -8.40
N SER A 170 -1.88 0.92 -9.02
CA SER A 170 -3.18 0.82 -8.37
C SER A 170 -4.18 0.12 -9.27
N CYS A 171 -5.39 -0.11 -8.78
CA CYS A 171 -6.56 -0.41 -9.59
C CYS A 171 -6.41 -1.69 -10.43
N GLN A 172 -6.51 -2.86 -9.75
CA GLN A 172 -6.36 -4.17 -10.38
C GLN A 172 -7.63 -5.01 -10.23
N ASP A 173 -8.68 -4.71 -11.03
CA ASP A 173 -9.87 -5.56 -11.05
C ASP A 173 -9.57 -6.90 -11.75
N TYR A 174 -9.76 -7.99 -11.02
CA TYR A 174 -9.54 -9.35 -11.52
C TYR A 174 -10.34 -9.65 -12.81
N GLN A 175 -11.48 -9.00 -13.01
CA GLN A 175 -12.36 -9.24 -14.15
C GLN A 175 -11.91 -8.56 -15.45
N TRP A 176 -10.89 -7.71 -15.41
CA TRP A 176 -10.50 -6.84 -16.53
C TRP A 176 -9.20 -7.21 -17.23
N GLY A 177 -8.55 -8.34 -16.93
CA GLY A 177 -7.31 -8.68 -17.63
C GLY A 177 -6.52 -9.80 -16.97
N THR A 178 -5.40 -10.15 -17.56
CA THR A 178 -4.52 -11.26 -17.13
C THR A 178 -3.42 -10.81 -16.18
N TYR A 179 -3.44 -9.57 -15.69
CA TYR A 179 -2.38 -8.97 -14.88
C TYR A 179 -0.99 -9.03 -15.53
N VAL A 180 -0.92 -9.06 -16.87
CA VAL A 180 0.34 -9.12 -17.62
C VAL A 180 1.32 -7.98 -17.26
N LEU A 181 0.82 -6.82 -16.85
CA LEU A 181 1.65 -5.71 -16.36
C LEU A 181 2.48 -6.12 -15.15
N TRP A 182 1.96 -6.94 -14.24
CA TRP A 182 2.74 -7.47 -13.12
C TRP A 182 3.86 -8.43 -13.54
N LYS A 183 3.69 -9.15 -14.66
CA LYS A 183 4.76 -9.96 -15.26
C LYS A 183 5.96 -9.08 -15.66
N HIS A 184 5.70 -7.95 -16.31
CA HIS A 184 6.75 -7.01 -16.72
C HIS A 184 7.36 -6.30 -15.50
N ALA A 185 6.53 -5.82 -14.59
CA ALA A 185 6.95 -5.16 -13.35
C ALA A 185 7.87 -6.07 -12.50
N ALA A 186 7.52 -7.35 -12.32
CA ALA A 186 8.37 -8.31 -11.60
C ALA A 186 9.74 -8.52 -12.27
N ALA A 187 9.79 -8.49 -13.61
CA ALA A 187 11.03 -8.68 -14.37
C ALA A 187 12.03 -7.51 -14.20
N GLU A 188 11.56 -6.30 -13.85
CA GLU A 188 12.42 -5.16 -13.55
C GLU A 188 13.20 -5.32 -12.24
N LYS A 189 12.77 -6.21 -11.34
CA LYS A 189 13.38 -6.43 -10.02
C LYS A 189 13.56 -5.12 -9.23
N PRO A 190 12.48 -4.37 -8.98
CA PRO A 190 12.54 -3.10 -8.27
C PRO A 190 13.05 -3.28 -6.82
N ASP A 191 13.42 -2.18 -6.17
CA ASP A 191 13.76 -2.15 -4.75
C ASP A 191 12.53 -2.26 -3.86
N ALA A 192 11.39 -1.73 -4.35
CA ALA A 192 10.08 -1.85 -3.70
C ALA A 192 8.94 -1.69 -4.73
N VAL A 193 7.75 -2.12 -4.34
CA VAL A 193 6.49 -1.81 -5.03
C VAL A 193 5.64 -0.97 -4.09
N VAL A 194 5.16 0.19 -4.54
CA VAL A 194 4.20 1.04 -3.85
C VAL A 194 2.83 0.81 -4.47
N PHE A 195 1.90 0.24 -3.71
CA PHE A 195 0.55 -0.03 -4.21
C PHE A 195 -0.45 0.91 -3.55
N LEU A 196 -1.17 1.68 -4.37
CA LEU A 196 -1.89 2.87 -3.94
C LEU A 196 -3.41 2.66 -3.82
N GLY A 197 -3.86 1.42 -3.68
CA GLY A 197 -5.27 1.10 -3.48
C GLY A 197 -5.93 0.39 -4.65
N ASP A 198 -7.16 -0.06 -4.43
CA ASP A 198 -7.92 -0.89 -5.36
C ASP A 198 -7.23 -2.21 -5.69
N TYR A 199 -6.78 -2.88 -4.64
CA TYR A 199 -6.19 -4.20 -4.76
C TYR A 199 -7.22 -5.27 -5.13
N ILE A 200 -8.46 -5.08 -4.67
CA ILE A 200 -9.65 -5.85 -5.06
C ILE A 200 -10.75 -4.90 -5.50
N TYR A 201 -11.76 -5.45 -6.17
CA TYR A 201 -13.01 -4.74 -6.48
C TYR A 201 -14.18 -5.52 -5.90
N GLU A 202 -15.04 -4.85 -5.14
CA GLU A 202 -16.23 -5.47 -4.54
C GLU A 202 -17.34 -5.68 -5.55
N LEU A 203 -17.35 -4.90 -6.63
CA LEU A 203 -18.37 -5.01 -7.67
C LEU A 203 -18.23 -6.32 -8.45
N SER A 204 -19.34 -6.85 -8.90
CA SER A 204 -19.39 -8.01 -9.81
C SER A 204 -20.07 -7.58 -11.09
N LEU A 205 -19.32 -7.58 -12.18
CA LEU A 205 -19.85 -7.19 -13.49
C LEU A 205 -20.76 -8.26 -14.09
N GLY A 206 -20.71 -9.50 -13.60
CA GLY A 206 -21.51 -10.60 -14.14
C GLY A 206 -21.38 -10.72 -15.66
N ASP A 207 -22.49 -10.65 -16.37
CA ASP A 207 -22.55 -10.67 -17.85
C ASP A 207 -21.96 -9.43 -18.51
N LEU A 208 -21.67 -8.36 -17.77
CA LEU A 208 -21.00 -7.16 -18.27
C LEU A 208 -19.47 -7.27 -18.18
N SER A 209 -18.94 -8.37 -17.64
CA SER A 209 -17.51 -8.62 -17.66
C SER A 209 -16.98 -8.64 -19.09
N PRO A 210 -15.90 -7.91 -19.41
CA PRO A 210 -15.32 -7.90 -20.73
C PRO A 210 -14.64 -9.23 -21.11
N ALA A 211 -14.42 -10.14 -20.15
CA ALA A 211 -13.94 -11.49 -20.39
C ALA A 211 -15.03 -12.32 -21.06
N GLN A 212 -15.09 -12.26 -22.39
CA GLN A 212 -16.11 -12.96 -23.20
C GLN A 212 -16.06 -14.49 -23.08
N ASP A 213 -14.95 -15.06 -22.65
CA ASP A 213 -14.75 -16.50 -22.43
C ASP A 213 -15.09 -16.96 -21.01
N GLY A 214 -15.48 -16.04 -20.12
CA GLY A 214 -15.80 -16.31 -18.72
C GLY A 214 -14.59 -16.70 -17.86
N SER A 215 -13.36 -16.53 -18.36
CA SER A 215 -12.13 -16.94 -17.64
C SER A 215 -11.80 -16.09 -16.41
N ARG A 216 -12.25 -14.83 -16.40
CA ARG A 216 -11.96 -13.87 -15.35
C ARG A 216 -13.27 -13.35 -14.74
N VAL A 217 -13.95 -14.20 -14.00
CA VAL A 217 -15.18 -13.87 -13.27
C VAL A 217 -14.99 -14.15 -11.78
N TRP A 218 -15.68 -13.38 -10.95
CA TRP A 218 -15.67 -13.63 -9.51
C TRP A 218 -16.41 -14.92 -9.18
N ALA A 219 -15.77 -15.80 -8.41
CA ALA A 219 -16.39 -17.03 -7.92
C ALA A 219 -17.35 -16.76 -6.74
N SER A 220 -17.24 -15.60 -6.07
CA SER A 220 -18.08 -15.20 -4.95
C SER A 220 -19.00 -14.03 -5.34
N PRO A 221 -20.15 -13.85 -4.67
CA PRO A 221 -20.98 -12.66 -4.84
C PRO A 221 -20.21 -11.39 -4.40
N PRO A 222 -20.76 -10.19 -4.65
CA PRO A 222 -20.22 -8.94 -4.09
C PRO A 222 -20.02 -9.06 -2.58
N PRO A 223 -18.84 -8.72 -2.04
CA PRO A 223 -18.53 -8.96 -0.64
C PRO A 223 -19.29 -8.01 0.28
N THR A 224 -19.86 -8.59 1.34
CA THR A 224 -20.59 -7.87 2.40
C THR A 224 -20.19 -8.34 3.80
N ASP A 225 -19.39 -9.40 3.89
CA ASP A 225 -18.91 -10.02 5.13
C ASP A 225 -17.47 -10.52 4.97
N LEU A 226 -16.86 -10.93 6.07
CA LEU A 226 -15.47 -11.38 6.11
C LEU A 226 -15.17 -12.54 5.16
N ALA A 227 -16.08 -13.52 5.05
CA ALA A 227 -15.87 -14.68 4.21
C ALA A 227 -15.82 -14.29 2.72
N THR A 228 -16.72 -13.41 2.29
CA THR A 228 -16.78 -12.96 0.91
C THR A 228 -15.63 -12.00 0.54
N TYR A 229 -15.16 -11.15 1.48
CA TYR A 229 -13.94 -10.36 1.28
C TYR A 229 -12.70 -11.25 1.19
N ARG A 230 -12.55 -12.24 2.08
CA ARG A 230 -11.46 -13.22 2.02
C ARG A 230 -11.43 -13.96 0.67
N ALA A 231 -12.60 -14.32 0.13
CA ALA A 231 -12.71 -14.96 -1.18
C ALA A 231 -12.22 -14.05 -2.31
N ARG A 232 -12.54 -12.74 -2.28
CA ARG A 232 -12.04 -11.76 -3.25
C ARG A 232 -10.53 -11.66 -3.23
N TYR A 233 -9.93 -11.46 -2.06
CA TYR A 233 -8.47 -11.42 -1.93
C TYR A 233 -7.81 -12.73 -2.35
N ALA A 234 -8.35 -13.87 -1.96
CA ALA A 234 -7.80 -15.16 -2.31
C ALA A 234 -7.80 -15.39 -3.82
N GLN A 235 -8.91 -15.06 -4.49
CA GLN A 235 -9.00 -15.18 -5.95
C GLN A 235 -8.05 -14.20 -6.65
N THR A 236 -7.94 -12.95 -6.22
CA THR A 236 -6.98 -11.98 -6.74
C THR A 236 -5.54 -12.49 -6.58
N LYS A 237 -5.17 -12.96 -5.38
CA LYS A 237 -3.83 -13.49 -5.10
C LYS A 237 -3.51 -14.84 -5.75
N SER A 238 -4.49 -15.51 -6.35
CA SER A 238 -4.25 -16.73 -7.13
C SER A 238 -3.65 -16.46 -8.52
N ASP A 239 -3.65 -15.21 -8.98
CA ASP A 239 -3.05 -14.86 -10.26
C ASP A 239 -1.52 -15.03 -10.23
N PRO A 240 -0.95 -15.80 -11.19
CA PRO A 240 0.47 -16.13 -11.17
C PRO A 240 1.39 -14.93 -11.42
N HIS A 241 0.96 -13.92 -12.19
CA HIS A 241 1.75 -12.72 -12.43
C HIS A 241 1.80 -11.82 -11.20
N LEU A 242 0.68 -11.69 -10.48
CA LEU A 242 0.63 -10.98 -9.21
C LEU A 242 1.48 -11.69 -8.14
N GLN A 243 1.43 -13.02 -8.07
CA GLN A 243 2.31 -13.79 -7.16
C GLN A 243 3.78 -13.58 -7.47
N ALA A 244 4.15 -13.56 -8.76
CA ALA A 244 5.52 -13.27 -9.18
C ALA A 244 5.97 -11.86 -8.76
N ALA A 245 5.10 -10.86 -8.88
CA ALA A 245 5.37 -9.49 -8.45
C ALA A 245 5.54 -9.39 -6.93
N HIS A 246 4.68 -10.05 -6.15
CA HIS A 246 4.82 -10.12 -4.69
C HIS A 246 6.10 -10.83 -4.24
N ALA A 247 6.51 -11.88 -4.96
CA ALA A 247 7.73 -12.62 -4.66
C ALA A 247 9.01 -11.88 -5.09
N ALA A 248 8.94 -10.84 -5.93
CA ALA A 248 10.11 -10.18 -6.51
C ALA A 248 10.72 -9.08 -5.63
N ALA A 249 9.94 -8.40 -4.80
CA ALA A 249 10.35 -7.24 -4.00
C ALA A 249 9.40 -7.01 -2.81
N PRO A 250 9.81 -6.24 -1.79
CA PRO A 250 8.91 -5.82 -0.72
C PRO A 250 7.88 -4.80 -1.24
N TRP A 251 6.65 -4.89 -0.72
CA TRP A 251 5.53 -4.03 -1.07
C TRP A 251 5.24 -3.01 0.06
N ILE A 252 4.88 -1.81 -0.33
CA ILE A 252 4.41 -0.71 0.52
C ILE A 252 2.98 -0.44 0.07
N ILE A 253 1.99 -0.86 0.87
CA ILE A 253 0.60 -0.92 0.44
C ILE A 253 -0.25 0.02 1.26
N THR A 254 -1.08 0.81 0.62
CA THR A 254 -2.23 1.47 1.21
C THR A 254 -3.50 0.99 0.51
N PHE A 255 -4.68 1.37 1.00
CA PHE A 255 -5.93 1.06 0.32
C PHE A 255 -6.61 2.33 -0.21
N ASP A 256 -7.60 2.13 -1.08
CA ASP A 256 -8.56 3.14 -1.48
C ASP A 256 -10.00 2.65 -1.19
N ASP A 257 -10.97 2.97 -1.99
CA ASP A 257 -12.37 2.70 -1.68
C ASP A 257 -12.80 1.27 -1.99
N HIS A 258 -12.33 0.67 -3.07
CA HIS A 258 -12.76 -0.66 -3.50
C HIS A 258 -12.33 -1.81 -2.59
N GLU A 259 -11.41 -1.58 -1.67
CA GLU A 259 -11.13 -2.51 -0.57
C GLU A 259 -12.34 -2.68 0.35
N VAL A 260 -13.26 -1.71 0.39
CA VAL A 260 -14.50 -1.73 1.16
C VAL A 260 -15.71 -1.62 0.25
N ALA A 261 -15.93 -0.47 -0.37
CA ALA A 261 -17.01 -0.20 -1.29
C ALA A 261 -16.77 1.13 -2.03
N ASN A 262 -17.13 1.15 -3.31
CA ASN A 262 -16.97 2.31 -4.18
C ASN A 262 -17.33 3.63 -3.48
N ASN A 263 -16.43 4.59 -3.49
CA ASN A 263 -16.54 5.95 -2.95
C ASN A 263 -16.96 6.00 -1.47
N TYR A 264 -16.58 5.01 -0.64
CA TYR A 264 -16.86 5.12 0.78
C TYR A 264 -15.99 6.20 1.46
N ALA A 265 -16.55 6.84 2.49
CA ALA A 265 -15.87 7.84 3.30
C ALA A 265 -16.29 7.65 4.77
N GLY A 266 -15.35 7.31 5.64
CA GLY A 266 -15.63 6.97 7.03
C GLY A 266 -16.62 5.79 7.15
N ASP A 267 -17.79 6.05 7.75
CA ASP A 267 -18.86 5.06 7.90
C ASP A 267 -19.92 5.14 6.79
N VAL A 268 -19.73 5.99 5.78
CA VAL A 268 -20.71 6.23 4.71
C VAL A 268 -20.22 5.58 3.42
N GLY A 269 -20.96 4.61 2.90
CA GLY A 269 -20.74 4.01 1.59
C GLY A 269 -21.56 4.70 0.50
N GLN A 270 -21.20 4.48 -0.78
CA GLN A 270 -22.01 4.92 -1.90
C GLN A 270 -23.39 4.22 -1.85
N GLY A 271 -24.47 4.97 -1.92
CA GLY A 271 -25.84 4.45 -1.81
C GLY A 271 -26.35 4.16 -0.40
N ASP A 272 -25.48 4.25 0.62
CA ASP A 272 -25.77 3.87 2.01
C ASP A 272 -25.95 5.10 2.92
N VAL A 273 -26.57 6.17 2.44
CA VAL A 273 -26.67 7.45 3.17
C VAL A 273 -27.28 7.31 4.58
N ASP A 274 -27.93 6.16 4.87
CA ASP A 274 -28.63 5.90 6.14
C ASP A 274 -28.49 4.44 6.65
N GLN A 275 -27.48 3.66 6.24
CA GLN A 275 -27.44 2.22 6.59
C GLN A 275 -26.42 1.90 7.70
N PRO A 276 -26.88 1.28 8.82
CA PRO A 276 -25.99 0.78 9.89
C PRO A 276 -25.10 -0.41 9.46
N ARG A 277 -25.24 -0.91 8.23
CA ARG A 277 -24.44 -2.03 7.67
C ARG A 277 -23.06 -1.64 7.21
N SER A 278 -22.78 -0.36 6.98
CA SER A 278 -21.49 0.12 6.49
C SER A 278 -20.35 -0.19 7.47
N ARG A 279 -20.57 -0.04 8.79
CA ARG A 279 -19.55 -0.31 9.79
C ARG A 279 -19.14 -1.79 9.84
N ASP A 280 -20.09 -2.72 9.94
CA ASP A 280 -19.78 -4.17 10.00
C ASP A 280 -19.09 -4.65 8.72
N ARG A 281 -19.53 -4.13 7.57
CA ARG A 281 -18.89 -4.39 6.28
C ARG A 281 -17.46 -3.85 6.26
N ARG A 282 -17.24 -2.63 6.74
CA ARG A 282 -15.91 -2.00 6.83
C ARG A 282 -14.97 -2.80 7.71
N LEU A 283 -15.41 -3.24 8.91
CA LEU A 283 -14.61 -4.08 9.80
C LEU A 283 -14.20 -5.40 9.14
N ALA A 284 -15.14 -6.05 8.45
CA ALA A 284 -14.87 -7.27 7.69
C ALA A 284 -13.85 -7.05 6.56
N ALA A 285 -13.99 -5.95 5.83
CA ALA A 285 -13.09 -5.55 4.77
C ALA A 285 -11.67 -5.26 5.30
N TYR A 286 -11.55 -4.51 6.39
CA TYR A 286 -10.25 -4.19 7.01
C TYR A 286 -9.55 -5.44 7.54
N GLN A 287 -10.30 -6.36 8.17
CA GLN A 287 -9.72 -7.63 8.59
C GLN A 287 -9.22 -8.43 7.39
N ALA A 288 -10.01 -8.55 6.33
CA ALA A 288 -9.60 -9.27 5.13
C ALA A 288 -8.40 -8.59 4.44
N PHE A 289 -8.34 -7.25 4.40
CA PHE A 289 -7.18 -6.51 3.91
C PHE A 289 -5.93 -6.87 4.71
N TYR A 290 -5.98 -6.73 6.05
CA TYR A 290 -4.87 -7.10 6.92
C TYR A 290 -4.40 -8.54 6.67
N GLU A 291 -5.32 -9.50 6.63
CA GLU A 291 -5.01 -10.92 6.45
C GLU A 291 -4.32 -11.24 5.12
N HIS A 292 -4.41 -10.36 4.13
CA HIS A 292 -3.87 -10.59 2.78
C HIS A 292 -2.73 -9.68 2.37
N GLN A 293 -2.37 -8.68 3.17
CA GLN A 293 -1.32 -7.73 2.80
C GLN A 293 -0.10 -7.83 3.72
N PRO A 294 1.13 -7.74 3.18
CA PRO A 294 2.37 -7.83 3.95
C PRO A 294 2.68 -6.50 4.67
N ILE A 295 1.80 -6.05 5.53
CA ILE A 295 1.92 -4.75 6.22
C ILE A 295 2.36 -4.90 7.67
N ARG A 296 3.10 -3.89 8.18
CA ARG A 296 3.60 -3.82 9.58
C ARG A 296 2.54 -3.17 10.51
N VAL A 297 1.30 -3.51 10.34
CA VAL A 297 0.23 -3.05 11.22
C VAL A 297 -0.12 -4.18 12.18
N THR A 298 -0.23 -3.88 13.45
CA THR A 298 -0.77 -4.83 14.43
C THR A 298 -2.18 -4.35 14.77
N PRO A 299 -3.23 -5.03 14.30
CA PRO A 299 -4.58 -4.67 14.71
C PRO A 299 -4.72 -4.87 16.22
N GLU A 300 -5.50 -4.01 16.85
CA GLU A 300 -5.90 -4.19 18.23
C GLU A 300 -6.55 -5.58 18.41
N PRO A 301 -6.23 -6.36 19.48
CA PRO A 301 -6.55 -7.79 19.59
C PRO A 301 -8.02 -8.00 19.47
N ASP A 302 -8.96 -7.49 19.24
CA ASP A 302 -10.40 -7.77 19.08
C ASP A 302 -11.14 -6.71 18.24
N SER A 303 -10.40 -5.87 17.48
CA SER A 303 -11.05 -4.77 16.76
C SER A 303 -10.30 -4.39 15.49
N PHE A 304 -11.00 -4.43 14.37
CA PHE A 304 -10.58 -3.83 13.10
C PHE A 304 -11.30 -2.49 12.87
N GLU A 305 -11.56 -1.72 13.94
CA GLU A 305 -12.22 -0.40 13.84
C GLU A 305 -11.44 0.57 12.94
N SER A 306 -10.13 0.45 12.96
CA SER A 306 -9.21 1.17 12.08
C SER A 306 -7.93 0.37 11.85
N LEU A 307 -7.29 0.64 10.72
CA LEU A 307 -5.93 0.22 10.43
C LEU A 307 -5.08 1.47 10.31
N GLU A 308 -4.09 1.64 11.19
CA GLU A 308 -3.16 2.76 11.10
C GLU A 308 -2.18 2.52 9.94
N LEU A 309 -2.63 2.82 8.71
CA LEU A 309 -1.85 2.60 7.49
C LEU A 309 -0.88 3.73 7.19
N GLN A 310 -1.10 4.91 7.77
CA GLN A 310 -0.18 6.04 7.60
C GLN A 310 1.18 5.71 8.22
N ARG A 311 2.23 5.81 7.43
CA ARG A 311 3.59 5.54 7.85
C ARG A 311 4.62 6.23 6.99
N SER A 312 5.81 6.45 7.55
CA SER A 312 6.97 6.96 6.82
C SER A 312 8.03 5.88 6.68
N LEU A 313 8.65 5.83 5.50
CA LEU A 313 9.79 4.97 5.22
C LEU A 313 10.94 5.83 4.69
N HIS A 314 12.17 5.42 4.97
CA HIS A 314 13.37 6.16 4.59
C HIS A 314 14.29 5.28 3.75
N PHE A 315 14.61 5.73 2.55
CA PHE A 315 15.62 5.08 1.73
C PHE A 315 16.96 5.85 1.84
N GLY A 316 17.65 5.59 2.94
CA GLY A 316 18.85 6.35 3.29
C GLY A 316 18.58 7.85 3.42
N THR A 317 19.51 8.65 2.93
CA THR A 317 19.34 10.11 2.79
C THR A 317 18.75 10.52 1.44
N LEU A 318 18.39 9.56 0.59
CA LEU A 318 17.94 9.83 -0.77
C LEU A 318 16.45 10.15 -0.84
N ALA A 319 15.60 9.36 -0.19
CA ALA A 319 14.17 9.54 -0.27
C ALA A 319 13.45 9.26 1.05
N ASP A 320 12.53 10.15 1.42
CA ASP A 320 11.54 9.96 2.47
C ASP A 320 10.18 9.74 1.82
N LEU A 321 9.53 8.61 2.11
CA LEU A 321 8.20 8.28 1.64
C LEU A 321 7.20 8.50 2.77
N ALA A 322 6.13 9.25 2.53
CA ALA A 322 4.98 9.36 3.41
C ALA A 322 3.80 8.66 2.76
N VAL A 323 3.38 7.55 3.33
CA VAL A 323 2.21 6.77 2.88
C VAL A 323 1.00 7.24 3.64
N ILE A 324 -0.05 7.64 2.94
CA ILE A 324 -1.33 8.06 3.52
C ILE A 324 -2.46 7.15 3.04
N GLU A 325 -3.59 7.22 3.73
CA GLU A 325 -4.87 6.69 3.28
C GLU A 325 -5.93 7.80 3.36
N THR A 326 -6.96 7.74 2.53
CA THR A 326 -7.88 8.85 2.30
C THR A 326 -9.35 8.49 2.54
N ARG A 327 -9.64 7.34 3.15
CA ARG A 327 -11.01 6.82 3.25
C ARG A 327 -11.51 6.63 4.69
N GLN A 328 -10.71 6.07 5.61
CA GLN A 328 -11.18 5.67 6.96
C GLN A 328 -11.73 6.84 7.78
N TYR A 329 -11.09 7.99 7.64
CA TYR A 329 -11.35 9.17 8.48
C TYR A 329 -11.92 10.33 7.69
N ALA A 330 -12.27 10.08 6.42
CA ALA A 330 -12.82 11.11 5.56
C ALA A 330 -14.21 11.55 6.03
N ASP A 331 -14.45 12.86 6.00
CA ASP A 331 -15.80 13.38 6.16
C ASP A 331 -16.68 12.91 5.01
N ALA A 332 -17.95 12.66 5.29
CA ALA A 332 -18.92 12.29 4.26
C ALA A 332 -18.89 13.29 3.09
N PRO A 333 -19.04 12.82 1.83
CA PRO A 333 -19.06 13.68 0.65
C PRO A 333 -20.05 14.82 0.78
N ALA A 334 -19.60 16.06 0.51
CA ALA A 334 -20.44 17.24 0.59
C ALA A 334 -21.32 17.39 -0.66
N CYS A 335 -22.49 18.05 -0.51
CA CYS A 335 -23.33 18.47 -1.63
C CYS A 335 -23.87 17.32 -2.50
N ARG A 336 -24.01 16.14 -1.97
CA ARG A 336 -24.70 15.04 -2.65
C ARG A 336 -26.15 15.43 -2.88
N THR A 337 -26.60 15.33 -4.13
CA THR A 337 -27.99 15.66 -4.52
C THR A 337 -28.87 14.44 -4.62
N ASP A 338 -28.30 13.28 -4.81
CA ASP A 338 -28.97 11.98 -4.82
C ASP A 338 -28.00 10.82 -4.53
N ALA A 339 -28.54 9.63 -4.39
CA ALA A 339 -27.80 8.40 -4.25
C ALA A 339 -27.29 7.86 -5.59
N SER A 340 -26.97 8.70 -6.57
CA SER A 340 -26.47 8.22 -7.86
C SER A 340 -25.16 7.48 -7.70
N LEU A 341 -25.13 6.29 -8.26
CA LEU A 341 -24.19 5.23 -7.93
C LEU A 341 -22.82 5.34 -8.63
N ILE A 342 -22.54 6.35 -9.46
CA ILE A 342 -21.40 6.27 -10.38
C ILE A 342 -20.45 7.47 -10.31
N SER A 343 -20.90 8.67 -10.02
CA SER A 343 -20.01 9.81 -9.85
C SER A 343 -20.52 10.80 -8.81
N ASP A 344 -19.66 11.20 -7.91
CA ASP A 344 -19.87 12.32 -7.00
C ASP A 344 -19.43 13.65 -7.65
N GLU A 345 -19.64 13.80 -8.95
CA GLU A 345 -19.29 15.01 -9.69
C GLU A 345 -20.35 16.12 -9.53
N GLY A 346 -19.87 17.34 -9.54
CA GLY A 346 -20.77 18.50 -9.56
C GLY A 346 -20.04 19.82 -9.39
N PRO A 347 -20.78 20.94 -9.50
CA PRO A 347 -20.21 22.26 -9.27
C PRO A 347 -19.76 22.41 -7.82
N SER A 348 -18.86 23.36 -7.57
CA SER A 348 -18.50 23.74 -6.19
C SER A 348 -19.73 24.22 -5.43
N CYS A 349 -19.75 23.99 -4.12
CA CYS A 349 -20.82 24.38 -3.23
C CYS A 349 -20.28 24.85 -1.87
N ALA A 350 -21.06 25.62 -1.13
CA ALA A 350 -20.61 26.22 0.13
C ALA A 350 -20.12 25.21 1.18
N ALA A 351 -20.63 23.97 1.16
CA ALA A 351 -20.19 22.95 2.13
C ALA A 351 -18.79 22.38 1.82
N LEU A 352 -18.31 22.47 0.58
CA LEU A 352 -16.92 22.12 0.24
C LEU A 352 -15.92 23.11 0.82
N GLU A 353 -16.32 24.36 1.00
CA GLU A 353 -15.46 25.44 1.51
C GLU A 353 -15.32 25.44 3.04
N ASP A 354 -15.95 24.50 3.77
CA ASP A 354 -15.78 24.39 5.21
C ASP A 354 -14.31 24.07 5.54
N PRO A 355 -13.59 24.98 6.25
CA PRO A 355 -12.18 24.80 6.55
C PRO A 355 -11.88 23.62 7.49
N LYS A 356 -12.90 23.03 8.09
CA LYS A 356 -12.77 21.88 9.00
C LYS A 356 -12.84 20.54 8.27
N ARG A 357 -13.31 20.53 7.02
CA ARG A 357 -13.41 19.30 6.26
C ARG A 357 -12.05 18.64 6.07
N THR A 358 -12.06 17.32 6.19
CA THR A 358 -10.86 16.49 6.06
C THR A 358 -11.17 15.17 5.35
N ASN A 359 -10.21 14.66 4.59
CA ASN A 359 -10.20 13.29 4.08
C ASN A 359 -9.19 12.40 4.83
N LEU A 360 -8.33 12.99 5.66
CA LEU A 360 -7.32 12.27 6.43
C LEU A 360 -7.70 12.09 7.91
N GLY A 361 -8.65 12.90 8.41
CA GLY A 361 -8.90 13.02 9.84
C GLY A 361 -7.78 13.79 10.56
N ALA A 362 -8.10 14.34 11.73
CA ALA A 362 -7.19 15.24 12.45
C ALA A 362 -5.88 14.57 12.88
N ALA A 363 -5.92 13.29 13.24
CA ALA A 363 -4.72 12.56 13.69
C ALA A 363 -3.72 12.34 12.55
N GLN A 364 -4.18 11.86 11.40
CA GLN A 364 -3.32 11.63 10.23
C GLN A 364 -2.85 12.96 9.63
N GLU A 365 -3.68 14.02 9.59
CA GLU A 365 -3.23 15.35 9.15
C GLU A 365 -2.09 15.88 10.02
N SER A 366 -2.21 15.75 11.36
CA SER A 366 -1.13 16.17 12.27
C SER A 366 0.14 15.35 12.06
N TRP A 367 0.00 14.03 11.96
CA TRP A 367 1.12 13.13 11.67
C TRP A 367 1.80 13.47 10.34
N LEU A 368 1.02 13.76 9.28
CA LEU A 368 1.57 14.12 7.97
C LEU A 368 2.33 15.45 8.03
N ALA A 369 1.77 16.47 8.71
CA ALA A 369 2.44 17.76 8.89
C ALA A 369 3.77 17.61 9.65
N ASP A 370 3.81 16.80 10.71
CA ASP A 370 5.03 16.51 11.48
C ASP A 370 6.04 15.72 10.63
N THR A 371 5.59 14.76 9.83
CA THR A 371 6.43 13.97 8.91
C THR A 371 7.04 14.86 7.83
N ILE A 372 6.26 15.75 7.22
CA ILE A 372 6.73 16.74 6.25
C ILE A 372 7.80 17.65 6.89
N ALA A 373 7.54 18.16 8.09
CA ALA A 373 8.49 19.05 8.80
C ALA A 373 9.78 18.32 9.22
N ALA A 374 9.71 17.03 9.50
CA ALA A 374 10.85 16.20 9.90
C ALA A 374 11.68 15.67 8.73
N SER A 375 11.17 15.70 7.50
CA SER A 375 11.84 15.16 6.31
C SER A 375 13.25 15.72 6.12
N LYS A 376 14.18 14.81 5.80
CA LYS A 376 15.61 15.11 5.55
C LYS A 376 16.12 14.49 4.26
N GLY A 377 15.29 13.69 3.59
CA GLY A 377 15.63 13.08 2.30
C GLY A 377 15.89 14.14 1.23
N THR A 378 16.72 13.79 0.25
CA THR A 378 16.87 14.62 -0.95
C THR A 378 15.53 14.80 -1.67
N TRP A 379 14.70 13.75 -1.64
CA TRP A 379 13.34 13.74 -2.20
C TRP A 379 12.33 13.42 -1.09
N PHE A 380 11.18 14.07 -1.16
CA PHE A 380 10.00 13.71 -0.37
C PHE A 380 8.92 13.19 -1.30
N VAL A 381 8.46 11.97 -1.08
CA VAL A 381 7.46 11.31 -1.92
C VAL A 381 6.19 11.08 -1.12
N LEU A 382 5.13 11.80 -1.47
CA LEU A 382 3.79 11.55 -0.92
C LEU A 382 3.13 10.42 -1.71
N CYS A 383 2.99 9.26 -1.09
CA CYS A 383 2.28 8.10 -1.63
C CYS A 383 0.79 8.24 -1.28
N ASN A 384 0.00 8.64 -2.24
CA ASN A 384 -1.37 9.13 -2.08
C ASN A 384 -2.35 8.31 -2.95
N PRO A 385 -3.44 7.76 -2.38
CA PRO A 385 -4.36 6.93 -3.14
C PRO A 385 -5.05 7.67 -4.29
N VAL A 386 -5.63 8.84 -4.05
CA VAL A 386 -6.56 9.52 -4.98
C VAL A 386 -5.99 10.82 -5.55
N MET A 387 -6.51 11.30 -6.67
CA MET A 387 -6.07 12.52 -7.36
C MET A 387 -5.88 13.69 -6.40
N PHE A 388 -4.63 14.22 -6.31
CA PHE A 388 -4.28 15.34 -5.44
C PHE A 388 -4.50 16.70 -6.12
N ALA A 389 -4.09 16.84 -7.39
CA ALA A 389 -4.33 18.06 -8.17
C ALA A 389 -5.84 18.28 -8.37
N SER A 390 -6.25 19.53 -8.44
CA SER A 390 -7.65 19.86 -8.76
C SER A 390 -7.92 19.64 -10.24
N ILE A 391 -8.98 18.90 -10.57
CA ILE A 391 -9.39 18.62 -11.93
C ILE A 391 -10.80 19.14 -12.18
N ASN A 392 -10.92 20.16 -13.04
CA ASN A 392 -12.20 20.55 -13.60
C ASN A 392 -12.62 19.52 -14.68
N THR A 393 -13.59 18.67 -14.35
CA THR A 393 -14.16 17.66 -15.26
C THR A 393 -15.23 18.22 -16.19
N GLY A 394 -15.66 19.48 -15.95
CA GLY A 394 -16.60 20.21 -16.80
C GLY A 394 -15.92 21.12 -17.83
N THR A 395 -16.55 22.24 -18.12
CA THR A 395 -15.97 23.28 -18.98
C THR A 395 -15.45 24.46 -18.17
N ALA A 396 -14.73 25.37 -18.82
CA ALA A 396 -14.29 26.61 -18.16
C ALA A 396 -15.46 27.48 -17.68
N GLU A 397 -16.60 27.46 -18.41
CA GLU A 397 -17.82 28.22 -18.10
C GLU A 397 -18.74 27.53 -17.08
N ALA A 398 -18.65 26.19 -17.00
CA ALA A 398 -19.45 25.37 -16.09
C ALA A 398 -18.54 24.30 -15.43
N PRO A 399 -17.68 24.69 -14.49
CA PRO A 399 -16.76 23.77 -13.85
C PRO A 399 -17.50 22.76 -12.97
N THR A 400 -17.07 21.51 -13.07
CA THR A 400 -17.47 20.41 -12.18
C THR A 400 -16.25 19.71 -11.63
N TYR A 401 -16.39 19.11 -10.44
CA TYR A 401 -15.31 18.49 -9.71
C TYR A 401 -15.76 17.16 -9.13
N THR A 402 -14.87 16.18 -9.11
CA THR A 402 -15.08 14.90 -8.42
C THR A 402 -14.88 15.10 -6.92
N ARG A 403 -15.83 14.62 -6.09
CA ARG A 403 -15.89 14.97 -4.66
C ARG A 403 -15.34 13.90 -3.74
N ASP A 404 -15.06 12.72 -4.22
CA ASP A 404 -14.46 11.62 -3.48
C ASP A 404 -12.92 11.63 -3.49
N VAL A 405 -12.32 12.54 -4.28
CA VAL A 405 -10.89 12.86 -4.29
C VAL A 405 -10.60 14.17 -3.53
N TRP A 406 -9.39 14.70 -3.60
CA TRP A 406 -9.01 15.93 -2.87
C TRP A 406 -9.84 17.17 -3.25
N ASP A 407 -10.52 17.18 -4.40
CA ASP A 407 -11.47 18.25 -4.75
C ASP A 407 -12.73 18.27 -3.86
N GLY A 408 -13.05 17.16 -3.18
CA GLY A 408 -14.06 17.11 -2.13
C GLY A 408 -13.60 17.73 -0.80
N TYR A 409 -12.30 18.02 -0.66
CA TYR A 409 -11.65 18.47 0.58
C TYR A 409 -10.61 19.58 0.31
N PRO A 410 -10.97 20.67 -0.38
CA PRO A 410 -10.02 21.68 -0.84
C PRO A 410 -9.24 22.34 0.31
N ALA A 411 -9.85 22.51 1.48
CA ALA A 411 -9.18 23.07 2.64
C ALA A 411 -8.12 22.10 3.21
N ALA A 412 -8.39 20.80 3.24
CA ALA A 412 -7.43 19.79 3.66
C ALA A 412 -6.24 19.71 2.69
N ARG A 413 -6.51 19.71 1.38
CA ARG A 413 -5.46 19.79 0.35
C ARG A 413 -4.56 21.01 0.55
N GLN A 414 -5.15 22.19 0.81
CA GLN A 414 -4.39 23.41 1.03
C GLN A 414 -3.51 23.30 2.27
N ARG A 415 -3.98 22.67 3.36
CA ARG A 415 -3.14 22.44 4.56
C ARG A 415 -1.90 21.59 4.28
N VAL A 416 -2.00 20.58 3.42
CA VAL A 416 -0.83 19.78 3.00
C VAL A 416 0.14 20.62 2.16
N ILE A 417 -0.37 21.41 1.21
CA ILE A 417 0.45 22.34 0.40
C ILE A 417 1.15 23.36 1.29
N ASP A 418 0.45 23.93 2.28
CA ASP A 418 0.99 24.90 3.22
C ASP A 418 2.07 24.27 4.12
N ALA A 419 1.90 23.01 4.54
CA ALA A 419 2.91 22.28 5.30
C ALA A 419 4.20 22.09 4.50
N ILE A 420 4.11 21.64 3.24
CA ILE A 420 5.25 21.47 2.33
C ILE A 420 5.98 22.79 2.10
N THR A 421 5.23 23.85 1.79
CA THR A 421 5.82 25.17 1.49
C THR A 421 6.44 25.84 2.72
N THR A 422 5.80 25.71 3.89
CA THR A 422 6.29 26.25 5.17
C THR A 422 7.56 25.54 5.62
N ALA A 423 7.57 24.22 5.55
CA ALA A 423 8.73 23.39 5.89
C ALA A 423 9.87 23.52 4.86
N LYS A 424 9.60 24.08 3.68
CA LYS A 424 10.54 24.16 2.55
C LYS A 424 11.15 22.79 2.23
N VAL A 425 10.26 21.81 2.14
CA VAL A 425 10.67 20.42 1.85
C VAL A 425 11.43 20.39 0.51
N PRO A 426 12.62 19.81 0.46
CA PRO A 426 13.34 19.70 -0.81
C PRO A 426 12.66 18.69 -1.73
N ASN A 427 12.51 19.04 -3.00
CA ASN A 427 12.05 18.17 -4.09
C ASN A 427 10.81 17.32 -3.73
N PRO A 428 9.67 17.93 -3.34
CA PRO A 428 8.45 17.20 -3.05
C PRO A 428 7.81 16.68 -4.34
N VAL A 429 7.35 15.43 -4.33
CA VAL A 429 6.65 14.75 -5.43
C VAL A 429 5.45 14.00 -4.86
N VAL A 430 4.33 13.97 -5.59
CA VAL A 430 3.18 13.11 -5.28
C VAL A 430 3.12 11.97 -6.29
N VAL A 431 2.90 10.75 -5.81
CA VAL A 431 2.54 9.59 -6.65
C VAL A 431 1.13 9.15 -6.28
N THR A 432 0.28 8.92 -7.29
CA THR A 432 -1.17 8.80 -7.13
C THR A 432 -1.74 7.64 -7.96
N GLY A 433 -2.84 7.05 -7.49
CA GLY A 433 -3.65 6.02 -8.15
C GLY A 433 -5.03 6.50 -8.61
N ASP A 434 -6.04 5.65 -8.46
CA ASP A 434 -7.50 5.88 -8.56
C ASP A 434 -8.04 6.22 -9.96
N TRP A 435 -7.45 7.14 -10.69
CA TRP A 435 -8.08 7.79 -11.86
C TRP A 435 -8.13 6.94 -13.14
N HIS A 436 -7.57 5.76 -13.17
CA HIS A 436 -7.56 4.84 -14.32
C HIS A 436 -7.06 5.46 -15.65
N ALA A 437 -6.20 6.46 -15.54
CA ALA A 437 -5.45 7.07 -16.64
C ALA A 437 -4.14 7.66 -16.10
N SER A 438 -3.14 7.81 -16.95
CA SER A 438 -1.87 8.42 -16.57
C SER A 438 -1.93 9.94 -16.70
N PHE A 439 -1.42 10.65 -15.66
CA PHE A 439 -1.27 12.11 -15.71
C PHE A 439 0.08 12.53 -15.17
N VAL A 440 0.54 13.70 -15.63
CA VAL A 440 1.54 14.52 -14.94
C VAL A 440 0.92 15.89 -14.71
N ASN A 441 0.79 16.28 -13.44
CA ASN A 441 0.14 17.51 -13.04
C ASN A 441 1.12 18.44 -12.32
N ASP A 442 1.02 19.74 -12.57
CA ASP A 442 1.66 20.78 -11.76
C ASP A 442 0.73 21.14 -10.59
N VAL A 443 1.12 20.81 -9.37
CA VAL A 443 0.37 21.24 -8.17
C VAL A 443 0.87 22.61 -7.73
N ALA A 444 0.02 23.61 -7.82
CA ALA A 444 0.37 24.99 -7.49
C ALA A 444 0.03 25.33 -6.03
N ALA A 445 0.74 26.30 -5.46
CA ALA A 445 0.49 26.84 -4.12
C ALA A 445 -0.92 27.45 -3.96
N SER A 446 -1.47 27.96 -5.06
CA SER A 446 -2.82 28.51 -5.17
C SER A 446 -3.21 28.54 -6.64
N ALA A 447 -4.46 28.75 -6.96
CA ALA A 447 -4.92 28.84 -8.35
C ALA A 447 -4.11 29.89 -9.14
N GLY A 448 -3.43 29.44 -10.18
CA GLY A 448 -2.53 30.29 -11.02
C GLY A 448 -1.22 30.71 -10.34
N GLY A 449 -0.92 30.17 -9.16
CA GLY A 449 0.35 30.39 -8.46
C GLY A 449 1.51 29.54 -9.02
N PRO A 450 2.72 29.66 -8.42
CA PRO A 450 3.86 28.85 -8.83
C PRO A 450 3.63 27.38 -8.44
N THR A 451 4.16 26.49 -9.25
CA THR A 451 4.20 25.05 -8.97
C THR A 451 5.02 24.77 -7.71
N VAL A 452 4.46 23.98 -6.81
CA VAL A 452 5.09 23.56 -5.55
C VAL A 452 5.66 22.16 -5.67
N MET A 453 4.97 21.29 -6.36
CA MET A 453 5.37 19.90 -6.59
C MET A 453 4.67 19.33 -7.83
N PRO A 454 5.30 18.39 -8.54
CA PRO A 454 4.62 17.59 -9.55
C PRO A 454 3.82 16.46 -8.90
N GLU A 455 2.72 16.07 -9.53
CA GLU A 455 2.00 14.84 -9.25
C GLU A 455 2.10 13.90 -10.45
N PHE A 456 2.48 12.65 -10.20
CA PHE A 456 2.48 11.56 -11.17
C PHE A 456 1.33 10.60 -10.83
N VAL A 457 0.32 10.53 -11.70
CA VAL A 457 -0.82 9.64 -11.55
C VAL A 457 -0.61 8.42 -12.42
N GLY A 458 -0.58 7.24 -11.80
CA GLY A 458 -0.52 5.97 -12.51
C GLY A 458 -1.90 5.57 -13.03
N SER A 459 -1.94 5.00 -14.23
CA SER A 459 -3.15 4.36 -14.71
C SER A 459 -3.36 3.01 -14.03
N SER A 460 -4.48 2.36 -14.32
CA SER A 460 -4.80 1.05 -13.75
C SER A 460 -3.93 -0.07 -14.33
N ILE A 461 -3.65 -1.05 -13.47
CA ILE A 461 -3.10 -2.35 -13.90
C ILE A 461 -4.13 -3.09 -14.75
N SER A 462 -5.40 -3.05 -14.32
CA SER A 462 -6.44 -3.88 -14.92
C SER A 462 -7.82 -3.44 -14.42
N THR A 463 -8.44 -2.49 -15.10
CA THR A 463 -9.84 -2.09 -14.89
C THR A 463 -10.31 -1.21 -16.04
N VAL A 464 -11.49 -0.63 -15.95
CA VAL A 464 -11.99 0.32 -16.95
C VAL A 464 -11.04 1.52 -17.08
N ILE A 465 -10.80 1.98 -18.29
CA ILE A 465 -9.99 3.19 -18.56
C ILE A 465 -10.91 4.40 -18.71
N PHE A 466 -10.55 5.50 -18.02
CA PHE A 466 -11.20 6.79 -18.21
C PHE A 466 -10.44 7.60 -19.27
N GLY A 467 -10.95 7.58 -20.49
CA GLY A 467 -10.27 8.15 -21.67
C GLY A 467 -10.54 9.64 -21.93
N THR A 468 -11.15 10.38 -20.98
CA THR A 468 -11.48 11.80 -21.20
C THR A 468 -10.26 12.68 -20.90
N ASP A 469 -9.83 13.44 -21.90
CA ASP A 469 -8.75 14.41 -21.78
C ASP A 469 -9.28 15.76 -21.27
N TYR A 470 -8.94 16.09 -20.03
CA TYR A 470 -9.36 17.33 -19.36
C TYR A 470 -8.40 18.51 -19.53
N ARG A 471 -7.28 18.39 -20.31
CA ARG A 471 -6.25 19.43 -20.44
C ARG A 471 -6.79 20.76 -20.94
N ALA A 472 -7.83 20.76 -21.78
CA ALA A 472 -8.44 21.99 -22.30
C ALA A 472 -9.00 22.91 -21.20
N ALA A 473 -9.54 22.33 -20.12
CA ALA A 473 -10.06 23.07 -18.97
C ALA A 473 -9.04 23.18 -17.81
N ASN A 474 -7.90 22.46 -17.90
CA ASN A 474 -6.92 22.32 -16.83
C ASN A 474 -5.49 22.50 -17.38
N PRO A 475 -5.00 23.73 -17.56
CA PRO A 475 -3.70 24.00 -18.18
C PRO A 475 -2.49 23.51 -17.34
N HIS A 476 -2.69 23.12 -16.07
CA HIS A 476 -1.67 22.53 -15.21
C HIS A 476 -1.47 21.03 -15.45
N ILE A 477 -2.34 20.38 -16.22
CA ILE A 477 -2.13 18.99 -16.67
C ILE A 477 -1.13 19.00 -17.83
N ARG A 478 0.07 18.48 -17.59
CA ARG A 478 1.16 18.43 -18.56
C ARG A 478 1.08 17.22 -19.48
N TYR A 479 0.50 16.13 -18.97
CA TYR A 479 0.39 14.86 -19.67
C TYR A 479 -0.93 14.16 -19.32
N PHE A 480 -1.49 13.46 -20.29
CA PHE A 480 -2.63 12.59 -20.15
C PHE A 480 -2.54 11.45 -21.15
N LEU A 481 -2.74 10.21 -20.69
CA LEU A 481 -2.96 9.04 -21.55
C LEU A 481 -3.88 8.02 -20.86
N GLY A 482 -4.97 7.66 -21.56
CA GLY A 482 -5.95 6.65 -21.08
C GLY A 482 -5.59 5.26 -21.61
N GLU A 483 -4.55 4.64 -21.06
CA GLU A 483 -4.11 3.27 -21.36
C GLU A 483 -3.64 2.60 -20.08
N HIS A 484 -3.65 1.24 -20.04
CA HIS A 484 -3.21 0.49 -18.86
C HIS A 484 -1.68 0.51 -18.71
N CYS A 485 -1.21 0.83 -17.51
CA CYS A 485 0.22 0.86 -17.23
C CYS A 485 0.55 0.55 -15.76
N TYR A 486 1.82 0.32 -15.50
CA TYR A 486 2.44 0.62 -14.21
C TYR A 486 3.45 1.74 -14.38
N ALA A 487 3.81 2.41 -13.30
CA ALA A 487 4.82 3.45 -13.31
C ALA A 487 6.12 2.93 -12.67
N SER A 488 7.21 2.94 -13.43
CA SER A 488 8.57 2.61 -12.98
C SER A 488 9.32 3.88 -12.64
N VAL A 489 9.75 4.01 -11.38
CA VAL A 489 10.42 5.21 -10.87
C VAL A 489 11.88 4.93 -10.57
N THR A 490 12.75 5.83 -11.02
CA THR A 490 14.15 5.87 -10.61
C THR A 490 14.44 7.23 -9.96
N VAL A 491 14.82 7.18 -8.69
CA VAL A 491 15.25 8.34 -7.91
C VAL A 491 16.76 8.34 -7.78
N THR A 492 17.39 9.46 -8.10
CA THR A 492 18.82 9.73 -7.87
C THR A 492 18.98 11.02 -7.06
N PRO A 493 20.17 11.39 -6.58
CA PRO A 493 20.36 12.71 -5.96
C PRO A 493 20.01 13.87 -6.89
N GLU A 494 20.11 13.68 -8.21
CA GLU A 494 19.96 14.72 -9.24
C GLU A 494 18.56 14.74 -9.85
N SER A 495 17.83 13.60 -9.84
CA SER A 495 16.54 13.50 -10.56
C SER A 495 15.58 12.48 -9.95
N PHE A 496 14.29 12.76 -10.16
CA PHE A 496 13.19 11.80 -10.01
C PHE A 496 12.63 11.55 -11.42
N THR A 497 12.76 10.32 -11.90
CA THR A 497 12.31 9.92 -13.24
C THR A 497 11.18 8.91 -13.12
N CYS A 498 10.05 9.19 -13.73
CA CYS A 498 8.87 8.33 -13.78
C CYS A 498 8.62 7.88 -15.22
N ALA A 499 8.66 6.58 -15.46
CA ALA A 499 8.38 5.95 -16.74
C ALA A 499 7.05 5.19 -16.66
N TYR A 500 6.04 5.63 -17.39
CA TYR A 500 4.79 4.91 -17.57
C TYR A 500 4.98 3.81 -18.60
N VAL A 501 4.83 2.55 -18.21
CA VAL A 501 5.08 1.38 -19.04
C VAL A 501 3.76 0.74 -19.44
N TYR A 502 3.45 0.81 -20.73
CA TYR A 502 2.18 0.37 -21.33
C TYR A 502 2.33 -0.98 -22.04
N VAL A 503 1.24 -1.74 -22.11
CA VAL A 503 1.15 -2.99 -22.88
C VAL A 503 0.13 -2.87 -23.99
N GLU A 504 0.30 -3.66 -25.07
CA GLU A 504 -0.63 -3.65 -26.20
C GLU A 504 -2.05 -4.13 -25.82
N ASN A 505 -2.14 -5.14 -24.95
CA ASN A 505 -3.39 -5.79 -24.60
C ASN A 505 -3.31 -6.50 -23.24
N ILE A 506 -4.06 -6.04 -22.26
CA ILE A 506 -4.11 -6.66 -20.93
C ILE A 506 -4.81 -8.02 -20.89
N TRP A 507 -5.47 -8.45 -21.98
CA TRP A 507 -6.12 -9.75 -22.12
C TRP A 507 -5.18 -10.85 -22.63
N ASP A 508 -4.03 -10.50 -23.17
CA ASP A 508 -2.99 -11.43 -23.58
C ASP A 508 -1.92 -11.54 -22.47
N GLU A 509 -1.83 -12.69 -21.82
CA GLU A 509 -0.82 -12.97 -20.78
C GLU A 509 0.64 -12.86 -21.27
N ASN A 510 0.83 -12.79 -22.60
CA ASN A 510 2.12 -12.65 -23.24
C ASN A 510 2.28 -11.31 -23.97
N ALA A 511 1.34 -10.38 -23.81
CA ALA A 511 1.42 -9.07 -24.44
C ALA A 511 2.78 -8.41 -24.19
N PRO A 512 3.47 -7.91 -25.22
CA PRO A 512 4.69 -7.14 -25.04
C PRO A 512 4.40 -5.74 -24.49
N ILE A 513 5.44 -5.08 -23.99
CA ILE A 513 5.41 -3.64 -23.74
C ILE A 513 5.22 -2.95 -25.10
N SER A 514 4.18 -2.09 -25.19
CA SER A 514 3.88 -1.32 -26.40
C SER A 514 4.77 -0.10 -26.53
N HIS A 515 4.86 0.68 -25.48
CA HIS A 515 5.69 1.88 -25.39
C HIS A 515 5.91 2.29 -23.94
N THR A 516 6.73 3.32 -23.75
CA THR A 516 7.03 3.91 -22.46
C THR A 516 7.11 5.42 -22.62
N ASP A 517 6.38 6.16 -21.79
CA ASP A 517 6.46 7.62 -21.73
C ASP A 517 7.15 8.04 -20.43
N THR A 518 8.22 8.80 -20.57
CA THR A 518 9.10 9.14 -19.46
C THR A 518 9.05 10.64 -19.15
N TRP A 519 8.95 10.95 -17.88
CA TRP A 519 8.95 12.30 -17.34
C TRP A 519 9.94 12.41 -16.18
N SER A 520 10.68 13.50 -16.14
CA SER A 520 11.72 13.73 -15.13
C SER A 520 11.55 15.06 -14.41
N VAL A 521 11.92 15.06 -13.12
CA VAL A 521 12.08 16.26 -12.31
C VAL A 521 13.53 16.38 -11.88
N THR A 522 14.18 17.50 -12.21
CA THR A 522 15.54 17.77 -11.74
C THR A 522 15.51 18.29 -10.30
N ALA A 523 16.45 17.84 -9.47
CA ALA A 523 16.56 18.31 -8.08
C ALA A 523 16.68 19.85 -8.03
N GLY A 524 15.88 20.48 -7.17
CA GLY A 524 15.72 21.93 -7.09
C GLY A 524 14.70 22.52 -8.06
N SER A 525 14.09 21.71 -8.94
CA SER A 525 12.93 22.09 -9.74
C SER A 525 11.63 21.52 -9.13
N HIS A 526 10.51 22.18 -9.38
CA HIS A 526 9.18 21.67 -9.05
C HIS A 526 8.37 21.34 -10.31
N GLU A 527 8.98 21.40 -11.47
CA GLU A 527 8.33 21.16 -12.76
C GLU A 527 8.86 19.87 -13.38
N ALA A 528 7.94 19.02 -13.86
CA ALA A 528 8.26 17.84 -14.62
C ALA A 528 8.46 18.18 -16.11
N THR A 529 9.41 17.53 -16.75
CA THR A 529 9.66 17.62 -18.19
C THR A 529 9.59 16.25 -18.84
N GLN A 530 9.07 16.17 -20.03
CA GLN A 530 9.07 14.93 -20.81
C GLN A 530 10.47 14.70 -21.41
N ASP A 531 10.98 13.48 -21.28
CA ASP A 531 12.32 13.10 -21.76
C ASP A 531 12.30 12.76 -23.26
#